data_2e0c840558d33520a7a7f52e36d04037
#
_entry.id   2e0c840558d33520a7a7f52e36d04037
#
_cell.length_a   1.000
_cell.length_b   1.000
_cell.length_c   1.000
_cell.angle_alpha   90.00
_cell.angle_beta   90.00
_cell.angle_gamma   90.00
#
_symmetry.space_group_name_H-M   'P 1'
#
loop_
_entity.id
_entity.type
_entity.pdbx_description
1 polymer ?
#
loop_
_entity_poly.entity_id
_entity_poly.type
_entity_poly.pdbx_seq_one_letter_code
_entity_poly.pdbx_strand_id
1 'polypeptide(L)'
;MKAMVIEKFGESSVFKLKEIDTKRLFPGQVRIKVKATSVNPIDIKVRIGAVPGVSPSFPAVLHGDVAGVIEEVGEGVESFQVGDEVYGCAGGFKGLDGALVEYMIADSSVLAHKPQNITMEEAAALPLVGITAWESLFTKGDLRKGDTILIHGGAGGVGHIAIQLAKWMGATVFTTASSIEKQTVAKELGADYIIPYREVSVKEYVEKYTDGKGFSLVFDTVGGDNLDRSFEAASLNGTVLTIAARSTHDLTPLHSKSLSLHVIFMLLKLLDEENRFEHGDILRNITKVIEENRLKPLLDKKTFSFEEVGEAHEYLESGKAVGKVVLVNKW
;
A
#
# COMPACT_ATOMS: atom_id res chain seq x y z
N MET A 1 12.62 23.82 9.87
CA MET A 1 11.36 23.09 9.92
C MET A 1 11.53 21.82 10.75
N LYS A 2 10.48 21.39 11.45
CA LYS A 2 10.50 20.16 12.25
C LYS A 2 10.45 18.90 11.41
N ALA A 3 11.14 17.85 11.83
CA ALA A 3 11.13 16.53 11.22
C ALA A 3 11.39 15.42 12.26
N MET A 4 10.78 14.25 12.05
CA MET A 4 11.19 13.02 12.72
C MET A 4 12.26 12.33 11.87
N VAL A 5 13.47 12.25 12.40
CA VAL A 5 14.66 11.81 11.68
C VAL A 5 15.22 10.54 12.33
N ILE A 6 15.75 9.64 11.50
CA ILE A 6 16.61 8.55 11.96
C ILE A 6 18.06 8.80 11.51
N GLU A 7 19.03 8.49 12.37
CA GLU A 7 20.48 8.65 12.09
C GLU A 7 21.19 7.31 11.90
N LYS A 8 20.49 6.23 12.16
CA LYS A 8 20.94 4.84 11.99
C LYS A 8 19.74 3.91 11.92
N PHE A 9 19.94 2.70 11.44
CA PHE A 9 18.96 1.64 11.55
C PHE A 9 18.76 1.20 13.02
N GLY A 10 17.57 0.70 13.35
CA GLY A 10 17.30 0.16 14.69
C GLY A 10 15.81 0.03 15.01
N GLU A 11 15.55 -0.17 16.31
CA GLU A 11 14.20 -0.27 16.88
C GLU A 11 13.43 1.05 16.76
N SER A 12 12.17 1.08 17.15
CA SER A 12 11.28 2.24 17.08
C SER A 12 11.84 3.52 17.76
N SER A 13 12.68 3.36 18.77
CA SER A 13 13.34 4.44 19.52
C SER A 13 14.40 5.24 18.72
N VAL A 14 14.72 4.84 17.48
CA VAL A 14 15.68 5.58 16.64
C VAL A 14 15.12 6.89 16.10
N PHE A 15 13.81 7.07 16.08
CA PHE A 15 13.18 8.33 15.67
C PHE A 15 13.47 9.45 16.64
N LYS A 16 13.93 10.60 16.13
CA LYS A 16 14.23 11.80 16.91
C LYS A 16 13.62 13.02 16.25
N LEU A 17 12.97 13.84 17.04
CA LEU A 17 12.54 15.17 16.59
C LEU A 17 13.77 16.05 16.39
N LYS A 18 13.88 16.66 15.22
CA LYS A 18 14.94 17.61 14.87
C LYS A 18 14.39 18.79 14.10
N GLU A 19 15.11 19.92 14.20
CA GLU A 19 14.99 21.01 13.24
C GLU A 19 15.98 20.76 12.11
N ILE A 20 15.49 20.84 10.87
CA ILE A 20 16.28 20.67 9.65
C ILE A 20 16.06 21.86 8.71
N ASP A 21 17.01 22.12 7.82
CA ASP A 21 16.90 23.18 6.84
C ASP A 21 15.84 22.87 5.79
N THR A 22 15.20 23.92 5.29
CA THR A 22 14.28 23.81 4.17
C THR A 22 15.07 23.71 2.87
N LYS A 23 14.90 22.62 2.13
CA LYS A 23 15.57 22.43 0.84
C LYS A 23 14.95 23.31 -0.25
N ARG A 24 15.74 23.64 -1.27
CA ARG A 24 15.27 24.35 -2.47
C ARG A 24 14.49 23.40 -3.38
N LEU A 25 13.48 23.93 -4.06
CA LEU A 25 12.77 23.21 -5.13
C LEU A 25 13.62 23.16 -6.41
N PHE A 26 13.55 22.05 -7.10
CA PHE A 26 14.02 21.88 -8.46
C PHE A 26 12.84 21.88 -9.44
N PRO A 27 13.09 22.07 -10.76
CA PRO A 27 12.04 21.95 -11.78
C PRO A 27 11.29 20.60 -11.65
N GLY A 28 9.98 20.64 -11.86
CA GLY A 28 9.11 19.47 -11.75
C GLY A 28 8.68 19.09 -10.32
N GLN A 29 9.19 19.77 -9.29
CA GLN A 29 8.87 19.47 -7.90
C GLN A 29 7.86 20.46 -7.30
N VAL A 30 7.20 20.01 -6.23
CA VAL A 30 6.34 20.85 -5.40
C VAL A 30 6.74 20.71 -3.92
N ARG A 31 6.47 21.74 -3.12
CA ARG A 31 6.55 21.72 -1.67
C ARG A 31 5.17 21.49 -1.10
N ILE A 32 5.03 20.46 -0.29
CA ILE A 32 3.76 20.06 0.34
C ILE A 32 3.86 20.37 1.84
N LYS A 33 2.93 21.16 2.37
CA LYS A 33 2.68 21.25 3.80
C LYS A 33 1.98 19.98 4.23
N VAL A 34 2.74 19.08 4.86
CA VAL A 34 2.26 17.74 5.20
C VAL A 34 1.18 17.83 6.29
N LYS A 35 0.05 17.18 6.07
CA LYS A 35 -1.06 17.08 7.03
C LYS A 35 -1.14 15.71 7.68
N ALA A 36 -0.90 14.66 6.90
CA ALA A 36 -0.92 13.28 7.38
C ALA A 36 0.02 12.39 6.56
N THR A 37 0.45 11.30 7.18
CA THR A 37 1.16 10.17 6.58
C THR A 37 0.62 8.86 7.12
N SER A 38 1.01 7.73 6.55
CA SER A 38 0.64 6.42 7.07
C SER A 38 1.83 5.47 7.21
N VAL A 39 1.74 4.49 8.11
CA VAL A 39 2.76 3.46 8.28
C VAL A 39 2.47 2.29 7.35
N ASN A 40 3.52 1.82 6.67
CA ASN A 40 3.51 0.61 5.87
C ASN A 40 4.56 -0.39 6.37
N PRO A 41 4.38 -1.70 6.16
CA PRO A 41 5.39 -2.69 6.54
C PRO A 41 6.77 -2.42 5.95
N ILE A 42 6.85 -1.74 4.80
CA ILE A 42 8.13 -1.37 4.18
C ILE A 42 8.86 -0.28 4.97
N ASP A 43 8.16 0.66 5.59
CA ASP A 43 8.77 1.70 6.43
C ASP A 43 9.49 1.09 7.63
N ILE A 44 8.90 0.04 8.22
CA ILE A 44 9.51 -0.76 9.29
C ILE A 44 10.76 -1.46 8.78
N LYS A 45 10.69 -2.12 7.61
CA LYS A 45 11.83 -2.81 7.01
C LYS A 45 12.97 -1.85 6.66
N VAL A 46 12.67 -0.63 6.24
CA VAL A 46 13.64 0.44 6.02
C VAL A 46 14.26 0.88 7.35
N ARG A 47 13.43 1.15 8.37
CA ARG A 47 13.90 1.56 9.70
C ARG A 47 14.91 0.57 10.31
N ILE A 48 14.66 -0.73 10.18
CA ILE A 48 15.55 -1.77 10.73
C ILE A 48 16.69 -2.17 9.78
N GLY A 49 16.78 -1.61 8.58
CA GLY A 49 17.85 -1.91 7.60
C GLY A 49 17.67 -3.22 6.84
N ALA A 50 16.49 -3.84 6.86
CA ALA A 50 16.22 -5.12 6.19
C ALA A 50 16.11 -5.03 4.66
N VAL A 51 16.11 -3.82 4.09
CA VAL A 51 15.90 -3.57 2.65
C VAL A 51 16.91 -2.56 2.08
N PRO A 52 18.21 -2.87 2.10
CA PRO A 52 19.27 -1.90 1.76
C PRO A 52 19.12 -1.32 0.34
N GLY A 53 18.52 -2.05 -0.60
CA GLY A 53 18.34 -1.60 -1.99
C GLY A 53 17.43 -0.37 -2.14
N VAL A 54 16.54 -0.12 -1.17
CA VAL A 54 15.62 1.02 -1.16
C VAL A 54 15.77 1.91 0.08
N SER A 55 16.69 1.59 0.98
CA SER A 55 16.94 2.40 2.19
C SER A 55 17.61 3.72 1.85
N PRO A 56 17.20 4.84 2.50
CA PRO A 56 17.83 6.15 2.33
C PRO A 56 19.20 6.22 3.04
N SER A 57 20.01 7.22 2.67
CA SER A 57 21.20 7.58 3.43
C SER A 57 20.83 8.37 4.68
N PHE A 58 21.66 8.30 5.73
CA PHE A 58 21.45 9.04 6.98
C PHE A 58 22.07 10.44 6.95
N PRO A 59 21.49 11.42 7.67
CA PRO A 59 20.21 11.34 8.39
C PRO A 59 19.03 11.24 7.43
N ALA A 60 17.95 10.53 7.80
CA ALA A 60 16.83 10.26 6.94
C ALA A 60 15.47 10.59 7.58
N VAL A 61 14.57 11.16 6.80
CA VAL A 61 13.13 11.26 7.08
C VAL A 61 12.44 10.11 6.35
N LEU A 62 11.66 9.31 7.07
CA LEU A 62 10.97 8.15 6.52
C LEU A 62 9.51 8.45 6.12
N HIS A 63 8.78 7.43 5.74
CA HIS A 63 7.41 7.37 5.25
C HIS A 63 7.23 7.92 3.82
N GLY A 64 6.67 7.06 2.97
CA GLY A 64 6.41 7.40 1.57
C GLY A 64 5.06 8.05 1.34
N ASP A 65 4.05 7.62 2.07
CA ASP A 65 2.70 8.13 1.92
C ASP A 65 2.58 9.55 2.47
N VAL A 66 1.99 10.45 1.69
CA VAL A 66 1.74 11.84 2.08
C VAL A 66 0.36 12.28 1.66
N ALA A 67 -0.31 13.05 2.50
CA ALA A 67 -1.43 13.90 2.15
C ALA A 67 -1.18 15.31 2.74
N GLY A 68 -1.44 16.34 1.95
CA GLY A 68 -1.17 17.70 2.37
C GLY A 68 -1.62 18.74 1.36
N VAL A 69 -1.16 19.96 1.57
CA VAL A 69 -1.50 21.13 0.75
C VAL A 69 -0.23 21.66 0.08
N ILE A 70 -0.30 21.95 -1.20
CA ILE A 70 0.81 22.55 -1.93
C ILE A 70 1.06 23.99 -1.44
N GLU A 71 2.27 24.25 -1.00
CA GLU A 71 2.75 25.55 -0.50
C GLU A 71 3.58 26.30 -1.53
N GLU A 72 4.30 25.56 -2.40
CA GLU A 72 5.15 26.12 -3.43
C GLU A 72 5.22 25.17 -4.64
N VAL A 73 5.25 25.77 -5.84
CA VAL A 73 5.30 25.04 -7.12
C VAL A 73 6.59 25.39 -7.83
N GLY A 74 7.35 24.37 -8.24
CA GLY A 74 8.59 24.50 -8.99
C GLY A 74 8.35 24.79 -10.47
N GLU A 75 9.40 25.20 -11.16
CA GLU A 75 9.37 25.47 -12.59
C GLU A 75 8.90 24.22 -13.38
N GLY A 76 8.06 24.44 -14.40
CA GLY A 76 7.57 23.39 -15.30
C GLY A 76 6.43 22.52 -14.75
N VAL A 77 5.95 22.78 -13.51
CA VAL A 77 4.77 22.09 -12.97
C VAL A 77 3.51 22.83 -13.41
N GLU A 78 2.70 22.20 -14.27
CA GLU A 78 1.47 22.76 -14.80
C GLU A 78 0.21 22.13 -14.19
N SER A 79 0.33 20.95 -13.59
CA SER A 79 -0.80 20.14 -13.09
C SER A 79 -1.28 20.53 -11.71
N PHE A 80 -0.54 21.41 -10.99
CA PHE A 80 -0.85 21.81 -9.63
C PHE A 80 -0.58 23.30 -9.40
N GLN A 81 -1.28 23.86 -8.42
CA GLN A 81 -1.08 25.23 -7.95
C GLN A 81 -1.00 25.30 -6.41
N VAL A 82 -0.51 26.42 -5.88
CA VAL A 82 -0.49 26.67 -4.43
C VAL A 82 -1.93 26.62 -3.89
N GLY A 83 -2.12 25.89 -2.79
CA GLY A 83 -3.39 25.66 -2.16
C GLY A 83 -4.09 24.36 -2.56
N ASP A 84 -3.63 23.65 -3.58
CA ASP A 84 -4.18 22.36 -3.96
C ASP A 84 -3.96 21.30 -2.88
N GLU A 85 -4.99 20.55 -2.56
CA GLU A 85 -4.91 19.38 -1.70
C GLU A 85 -4.47 18.16 -2.52
N VAL A 86 -3.37 17.54 -2.10
CA VAL A 86 -2.73 16.44 -2.84
C VAL A 86 -2.45 15.23 -1.97
N TYR A 87 -2.26 14.08 -2.61
CA TYR A 87 -1.80 12.87 -1.96
C TYR A 87 -0.90 12.06 -2.90
N GLY A 88 0.01 11.25 -2.33
CA GLY A 88 0.94 10.44 -3.10
C GLY A 88 1.81 9.54 -2.23
N CYS A 89 2.47 8.56 -2.86
CA CYS A 89 3.63 7.87 -2.29
C CYS A 89 4.86 8.48 -2.92
N ALA A 90 5.49 9.45 -2.21
CA ALA A 90 6.40 10.40 -2.86
C ALA A 90 7.83 10.40 -2.30
N GLY A 91 8.13 9.61 -1.26
CA GLY A 91 9.47 9.61 -0.67
C GLY A 91 9.69 8.59 0.43
N GLY A 92 10.60 8.91 1.38
CA GLY A 92 10.97 8.02 2.50
C GLY A 92 11.90 6.87 2.10
N PHE A 93 12.38 6.85 0.86
CA PHE A 93 13.22 5.81 0.28
C PHE A 93 14.47 6.43 -0.35
N LYS A 94 15.37 5.59 -0.84
CA LYS A 94 16.66 5.98 -1.44
C LYS A 94 16.55 7.23 -2.32
N GLY A 95 17.26 8.30 -1.92
CA GLY A 95 17.33 9.55 -2.67
C GLY A 95 16.11 10.48 -2.54
N LEU A 96 15.03 10.04 -1.89
CA LEU A 96 13.79 10.78 -1.72
C LEU A 96 13.49 10.99 -0.24
N ASP A 97 13.30 12.25 0.19
CA ASP A 97 12.92 12.57 1.56
C ASP A 97 11.49 12.10 1.87
N GLY A 98 11.24 11.70 3.11
CA GLY A 98 9.95 11.18 3.53
C GLY A 98 8.98 12.23 4.07
N ALA A 99 7.80 11.77 4.44
CA ALA A 99 6.66 12.60 4.85
C ALA A 99 6.62 12.93 6.36
N LEU A 100 7.54 12.42 7.18
CA LEU A 100 7.60 12.74 8.62
C LEU A 100 8.27 14.11 8.89
N VAL A 101 7.75 15.16 8.26
CA VAL A 101 8.30 16.52 8.24
C VAL A 101 7.19 17.56 8.07
N GLU A 102 7.43 18.83 8.47
CA GLU A 102 6.45 19.90 8.25
C GLU A 102 6.17 20.16 6.76
N TYR A 103 7.25 20.18 5.95
CA TYR A 103 7.18 20.48 4.52
C TYR A 103 8.01 19.46 3.73
N MET A 104 7.35 18.65 2.93
CA MET A 104 7.97 17.65 2.05
C MET A 104 8.16 18.23 0.64
N ILE A 105 9.30 17.95 0.02
CA ILE A 105 9.47 18.16 -1.42
C ILE A 105 9.19 16.84 -2.14
N ALA A 106 8.35 16.91 -3.15
CA ALA A 106 7.98 15.77 -3.96
C ALA A 106 8.04 16.08 -5.46
N ASP A 107 8.34 15.07 -6.26
CA ASP A 107 8.12 15.10 -7.71
C ASP A 107 6.62 15.20 -7.96
N SER A 108 6.19 16.20 -8.73
CA SER A 108 4.77 16.43 -9.01
C SER A 108 4.11 15.28 -9.77
N SER A 109 4.88 14.54 -10.55
CA SER A 109 4.38 13.44 -11.37
C SER A 109 3.85 12.25 -10.56
N VAL A 110 4.31 12.04 -9.32
CA VAL A 110 3.87 10.95 -8.43
C VAL A 110 2.63 11.31 -7.60
N LEU A 111 2.11 12.53 -7.75
CA LEU A 111 0.99 13.04 -6.99
C LEU A 111 -0.31 13.03 -7.78
N ALA A 112 -1.42 13.05 -7.04
CA ALA A 112 -2.75 13.36 -7.56
C ALA A 112 -3.47 14.35 -6.63
N HIS A 113 -4.49 15.03 -7.13
CA HIS A 113 -5.40 15.79 -6.28
C HIS A 113 -6.12 14.84 -5.32
N LYS A 114 -6.19 15.24 -4.07
CA LYS A 114 -6.92 14.48 -3.06
C LYS A 114 -8.41 14.40 -3.44
N PRO A 115 -9.04 13.20 -3.37
CA PRO A 115 -10.48 13.09 -3.54
C PRO A 115 -11.24 14.05 -2.60
N GLN A 116 -12.26 14.72 -3.12
CA GLN A 116 -12.97 15.78 -2.36
C GLN A 116 -13.81 15.24 -1.20
N ASN A 117 -14.25 13.99 -1.29
CA ASN A 117 -15.16 13.34 -0.33
C ASN A 117 -14.45 12.55 0.78
N ILE A 118 -13.12 12.71 0.94
CA ILE A 118 -12.36 12.09 2.03
C ILE A 118 -11.46 13.09 2.76
N THR A 119 -11.08 12.75 4.00
CA THR A 119 -10.19 13.58 4.83
C THR A 119 -8.72 13.44 4.43
N MET A 120 -7.82 14.25 5.01
CA MET A 120 -6.37 14.13 4.81
C MET A 120 -5.83 12.81 5.36
N GLU A 121 -6.34 12.36 6.49
CA GLU A 121 -5.99 11.09 7.12
C GLU A 121 -6.38 9.90 6.22
N GLU A 122 -7.59 9.93 5.68
CA GLU A 122 -8.06 8.94 4.73
C GLU A 122 -7.24 8.95 3.44
N ALA A 123 -6.88 10.12 2.94
CA ALA A 123 -6.05 10.26 1.75
C ALA A 123 -4.63 9.73 1.98
N ALA A 124 -4.01 10.02 3.13
CA ALA A 124 -2.69 9.52 3.49
C ALA A 124 -2.64 7.99 3.66
N ALA A 125 -3.77 7.34 3.87
CA ALA A 125 -3.87 5.89 4.02
C ALA A 125 -3.84 5.12 2.69
N LEU A 126 -3.95 5.81 1.55
CA LEU A 126 -4.22 5.20 0.25
C LEU A 126 -3.00 4.94 -0.63
N PRO A 127 -1.98 5.84 -0.74
CA PRO A 127 -1.11 5.85 -1.91
C PRO A 127 -0.36 4.53 -2.12
N LEU A 128 0.47 4.10 -1.19
CA LEU A 128 1.26 2.88 -1.35
C LEU A 128 0.37 1.64 -1.56
N VAL A 129 -0.66 1.47 -0.73
CA VAL A 129 -1.53 0.29 -0.80
C VAL A 129 -2.45 0.32 -2.03
N GLY A 130 -2.88 1.51 -2.45
CA GLY A 130 -3.70 1.71 -3.64
C GLY A 130 -2.92 1.43 -4.92
N ILE A 131 -1.71 1.99 -5.05
CA ILE A 131 -0.82 1.72 -6.19
C ILE A 131 -0.51 0.23 -6.26
N THR A 132 -0.16 -0.39 -5.11
CA THR A 132 0.14 -1.82 -5.05
C THR A 132 -1.05 -2.68 -5.49
N ALA A 133 -2.25 -2.38 -4.99
CA ALA A 133 -3.46 -3.12 -5.37
C ALA A 133 -3.79 -2.93 -6.86
N TRP A 134 -3.69 -1.70 -7.37
CA TRP A 134 -3.95 -1.39 -8.78
C TRP A 134 -2.98 -2.12 -9.71
N GLU A 135 -1.67 -2.01 -9.46
CA GLU A 135 -0.65 -2.72 -10.25
C GLU A 135 -0.86 -4.25 -10.22
N SER A 136 -1.19 -4.78 -9.03
CA SER A 136 -1.46 -6.22 -8.90
C SER A 136 -2.66 -6.64 -9.74
N LEU A 137 -3.80 -5.99 -9.56
CA LEU A 137 -5.06 -6.43 -10.16
C LEU A 137 -5.12 -6.15 -11.66
N PHE A 138 -4.72 -4.94 -12.08
CA PHE A 138 -4.97 -4.49 -13.46
C PHE A 138 -3.74 -4.55 -14.36
N THR A 139 -2.56 -4.17 -13.84
CA THR A 139 -1.34 -4.15 -14.66
C THR A 139 -0.74 -5.55 -14.83
N LYS A 140 -0.73 -6.37 -13.77
CA LYS A 140 -0.15 -7.71 -13.79
C LYS A 140 -1.18 -8.84 -13.84
N GLY A 141 -2.30 -8.66 -13.15
CA GLY A 141 -3.37 -9.67 -13.04
C GLY A 141 -4.36 -9.68 -14.18
N ASP A 142 -4.39 -8.61 -14.98
CA ASP A 142 -5.36 -8.43 -16.09
C ASP A 142 -6.81 -8.76 -15.67
N LEU A 143 -7.17 -8.37 -14.42
CA LEU A 143 -8.49 -8.65 -13.85
C LEU A 143 -9.59 -7.97 -14.66
N ARG A 144 -10.59 -8.73 -15.07
CA ARG A 144 -11.69 -8.28 -15.91
C ARG A 144 -13.04 -8.50 -15.26
N LYS A 145 -14.04 -7.82 -15.78
CA LYS A 145 -15.43 -8.02 -15.35
C LYS A 145 -15.86 -9.49 -15.56
N GLY A 146 -16.41 -10.07 -14.50
CA GLY A 146 -16.87 -11.45 -14.48
C GLY A 146 -15.83 -12.47 -14.01
N ASP A 147 -14.57 -12.05 -13.84
CA ASP A 147 -13.54 -12.93 -13.28
C ASP A 147 -13.81 -13.29 -11.81
N THR A 148 -13.16 -14.36 -11.37
CA THR A 148 -13.15 -14.79 -9.98
C THR A 148 -11.74 -14.66 -9.42
N ILE A 149 -11.62 -13.99 -8.25
CA ILE A 149 -10.35 -13.79 -7.58
C ILE A 149 -10.38 -14.22 -6.13
N LEU A 150 -9.30 -14.87 -5.66
CA LEU A 150 -9.03 -15.11 -4.25
C LEU A 150 -8.01 -14.08 -3.76
N ILE A 151 -8.37 -13.28 -2.75
CA ILE A 151 -7.49 -12.28 -2.12
C ILE A 151 -7.17 -12.75 -0.70
N HIS A 152 -5.91 -13.06 -0.41
CA HIS A 152 -5.47 -13.37 0.94
C HIS A 152 -5.28 -12.09 1.75
N GLY A 153 -5.72 -12.11 3.02
CA GLY A 153 -5.54 -10.98 3.93
C GLY A 153 -6.46 -9.77 3.66
N GLY A 154 -7.73 -10.02 3.35
CA GLY A 154 -8.70 -9.01 2.92
C GLY A 154 -8.91 -7.81 3.85
N ALA A 155 -8.71 -7.94 5.17
CA ALA A 155 -8.81 -6.83 6.13
C ALA A 155 -7.46 -6.11 6.37
N GLY A 156 -6.42 -6.45 5.63
CA GLY A 156 -5.10 -5.80 5.70
C GLY A 156 -5.00 -4.55 4.84
N GLY A 157 -3.83 -3.87 4.91
CA GLY A 157 -3.58 -2.61 4.20
C GLY A 157 -3.83 -2.68 2.69
N VAL A 158 -3.24 -3.65 1.98
CA VAL A 158 -3.47 -3.83 0.54
C VAL A 158 -4.78 -4.56 0.26
N GLY A 159 -5.12 -5.57 1.08
CA GLY A 159 -6.28 -6.42 0.85
C GLY A 159 -7.61 -5.67 0.84
N HIS A 160 -7.80 -4.68 1.75
CA HIS A 160 -9.05 -3.92 1.81
C HIS A 160 -9.31 -3.05 0.58
N ILE A 161 -8.23 -2.53 -0.03
CA ILE A 161 -8.31 -1.81 -1.30
C ILE A 161 -8.57 -2.77 -2.46
N ALA A 162 -7.85 -3.90 -2.47
CA ALA A 162 -7.95 -4.90 -3.53
C ALA A 162 -9.36 -5.48 -3.65
N ILE A 163 -10.04 -5.77 -2.52
CA ILE A 163 -11.44 -6.23 -2.52
C ILE A 163 -12.33 -5.21 -3.24
N GLN A 164 -12.26 -3.95 -2.85
CA GLN A 164 -13.12 -2.90 -3.38
C GLN A 164 -12.85 -2.61 -4.87
N LEU A 165 -11.57 -2.57 -5.28
CA LEU A 165 -11.20 -2.42 -6.69
C LEU A 165 -11.66 -3.61 -7.53
N ALA A 166 -11.51 -4.84 -7.04
CA ALA A 166 -12.00 -6.02 -7.73
C ALA A 166 -13.54 -6.02 -7.85
N LYS A 167 -14.24 -5.57 -6.81
CA LYS A 167 -15.71 -5.39 -6.86
C LYS A 167 -16.13 -4.26 -7.81
N TRP A 168 -15.40 -3.16 -7.84
CA TRP A 168 -15.62 -2.07 -8.79
C TRP A 168 -15.47 -2.55 -10.25
N MET A 169 -14.46 -3.38 -10.52
CA MET A 169 -14.28 -4.02 -11.83
C MET A 169 -15.42 -4.99 -12.18
N GLY A 170 -16.17 -5.50 -11.20
CA GLY A 170 -17.27 -6.47 -11.39
C GLY A 170 -16.82 -7.93 -11.29
N ALA A 171 -15.74 -8.20 -10.56
CA ALA A 171 -15.29 -9.55 -10.25
C ALA A 171 -16.08 -10.19 -9.09
N THR A 172 -16.06 -11.52 -9.02
CA THR A 172 -16.48 -12.30 -7.85
C THR A 172 -15.28 -12.45 -6.91
N VAL A 173 -15.40 -11.89 -5.70
CA VAL A 173 -14.28 -11.77 -4.75
C VAL A 173 -14.42 -12.77 -3.61
N PHE A 174 -13.44 -13.66 -3.50
CA PHE A 174 -13.19 -14.51 -2.34
C PHE A 174 -12.05 -13.89 -1.53
N THR A 175 -12.15 -13.96 -0.19
CA THR A 175 -11.05 -13.48 0.65
C THR A 175 -10.87 -14.33 1.89
N THR A 176 -9.64 -14.38 2.41
CA THR A 176 -9.32 -15.07 3.66
C THR A 176 -9.30 -14.09 4.84
N ALA A 177 -9.85 -14.52 5.97
CA ALA A 177 -9.82 -13.75 7.21
C ALA A 177 -9.56 -14.66 8.42
N SER A 178 -8.88 -14.09 9.45
CA SER A 178 -8.39 -14.86 10.62
C SER A 178 -9.29 -14.81 11.86
N SER A 179 -10.24 -13.87 11.91
CA SER A 179 -11.13 -13.65 13.04
C SER A 179 -12.49 -13.17 12.58
N ILE A 180 -13.52 -13.31 13.42
CA ILE A 180 -14.88 -12.85 13.15
C ILE A 180 -14.89 -11.33 12.83
N GLU A 181 -14.13 -10.51 13.57
CA GLU A 181 -14.02 -9.09 13.31
C GLU A 181 -13.52 -8.82 11.88
N LYS A 182 -12.42 -9.48 11.46
CA LYS A 182 -11.86 -9.33 10.11
C LYS A 182 -12.78 -9.90 9.03
N GLN A 183 -13.58 -10.92 9.33
CA GLN A 183 -14.61 -11.43 8.42
C GLN A 183 -15.73 -10.40 8.20
N THR A 184 -16.18 -9.75 9.28
CA THR A 184 -17.20 -8.69 9.20
C THR A 184 -16.68 -7.52 8.34
N VAL A 185 -15.46 -7.05 8.60
CA VAL A 185 -14.82 -6.01 7.79
C VAL A 185 -14.75 -6.41 6.31
N ALA A 186 -14.27 -7.61 6.01
CA ALA A 186 -14.17 -8.08 4.62
C ALA A 186 -15.53 -8.12 3.89
N LYS A 187 -16.59 -8.48 4.62
CA LYS A 187 -17.97 -8.45 4.11
C LYS A 187 -18.45 -7.04 3.82
N GLU A 188 -18.21 -6.11 4.72
CA GLU A 188 -18.57 -4.68 4.56
C GLU A 188 -17.82 -4.04 3.39
N LEU A 189 -16.60 -4.49 3.10
CA LEU A 189 -15.80 -4.08 1.93
C LEU A 189 -16.32 -4.66 0.61
N GLY A 190 -17.29 -5.58 0.65
CA GLY A 190 -17.95 -6.13 -0.53
C GLY A 190 -17.44 -7.50 -0.99
N ALA A 191 -16.62 -8.20 -0.21
CA ALA A 191 -16.25 -9.58 -0.54
C ALA A 191 -17.51 -10.49 -0.61
N ASP A 192 -17.63 -11.24 -1.70
CA ASP A 192 -18.77 -12.14 -1.90
C ASP A 192 -18.69 -13.37 -0.99
N TYR A 193 -17.47 -13.92 -0.82
CA TYR A 193 -17.20 -15.08 0.00
C TYR A 193 -16.01 -14.86 0.92
N ILE A 194 -16.16 -15.27 2.19
CA ILE A 194 -15.13 -15.12 3.20
C ILE A 194 -14.75 -16.52 3.71
N ILE A 195 -13.45 -16.79 3.69
CA ILE A 195 -12.84 -18.07 4.04
C ILE A 195 -12.14 -17.94 5.39
N PRO A 196 -12.63 -18.58 6.45
CA PRO A 196 -11.96 -18.63 7.76
C PRO A 196 -10.76 -19.59 7.70
N TYR A 197 -9.65 -19.14 7.12
CA TYR A 197 -8.50 -19.99 6.75
C TYR A 197 -7.82 -20.69 7.91
N ARG A 198 -8.17 -20.35 9.16
CA ARG A 198 -7.71 -21.09 10.36
C ARG A 198 -8.54 -22.32 10.67
N GLU A 199 -9.73 -22.42 10.09
CA GLU A 199 -10.72 -23.46 10.36
C GLU A 199 -10.84 -24.46 9.20
N VAL A 200 -10.43 -24.03 7.99
CA VAL A 200 -10.54 -24.84 6.77
C VAL A 200 -9.23 -24.89 6.00
N SER A 201 -8.88 -26.04 5.46
CA SER A 201 -7.71 -26.23 4.62
C SER A 201 -7.91 -25.65 3.22
N VAL A 202 -6.81 -25.45 2.47
CA VAL A 202 -6.86 -24.99 1.07
C VAL A 202 -7.68 -25.95 0.23
N LYS A 203 -7.45 -27.25 0.37
CA LYS A 203 -8.19 -28.29 -0.35
C LYS A 203 -9.70 -28.21 -0.12
N GLU A 204 -10.13 -28.02 1.13
CA GLU A 204 -11.56 -27.93 1.48
C GLU A 204 -12.24 -26.72 0.84
N TYR A 205 -11.64 -25.52 0.90
CA TYR A 205 -12.29 -24.38 0.29
C TYR A 205 -12.18 -24.35 -1.24
N VAL A 206 -11.13 -24.92 -1.82
CA VAL A 206 -11.02 -25.11 -3.27
C VAL A 206 -12.10 -26.06 -3.75
N GLU A 207 -12.28 -27.21 -3.08
CA GLU A 207 -13.36 -28.14 -3.41
C GLU A 207 -14.73 -27.49 -3.31
N LYS A 208 -14.99 -26.81 -2.19
CA LYS A 208 -16.29 -26.18 -1.90
C LYS A 208 -16.70 -25.09 -2.88
N TYR A 209 -15.76 -24.26 -3.29
CA TYR A 209 -16.06 -23.02 -4.02
C TYR A 209 -15.69 -23.04 -5.50
N THR A 210 -14.94 -24.05 -5.94
CA THR A 210 -14.44 -24.16 -7.32
C THR A 210 -14.60 -25.56 -7.91
N ASP A 211 -15.36 -26.45 -7.27
CA ASP A 211 -15.50 -27.86 -7.65
C ASP A 211 -14.12 -28.53 -7.86
N GLY A 212 -13.16 -28.23 -6.97
CA GLY A 212 -11.80 -28.75 -7.00
C GLY A 212 -10.87 -28.15 -8.08
N LYS A 213 -11.35 -27.20 -8.90
CA LYS A 213 -10.57 -26.64 -10.03
C LYS A 213 -9.53 -25.60 -9.59
N GLY A 214 -9.75 -24.92 -8.46
CA GLY A 214 -8.95 -23.79 -7.99
C GLY A 214 -9.36 -22.46 -8.60
N PHE A 215 -8.71 -21.39 -8.13
CA PHE A 215 -8.99 -20.02 -8.57
C PHE A 215 -8.08 -19.62 -9.74
N SER A 216 -8.63 -19.00 -10.76
CA SER A 216 -7.86 -18.54 -11.93
C SER A 216 -6.91 -17.40 -11.57
N LEU A 217 -7.27 -16.60 -10.58
CA LEU A 217 -6.45 -15.49 -10.08
C LEU A 217 -6.40 -15.53 -8.54
N VAL A 218 -5.19 -15.58 -7.99
CA VAL A 218 -4.94 -15.55 -6.54
C VAL A 218 -4.03 -14.38 -6.23
N PHE A 219 -4.46 -13.50 -5.33
CA PHE A 219 -3.65 -12.37 -4.87
C PHE A 219 -3.21 -12.58 -3.41
N ASP A 220 -1.92 -12.86 -3.25
CA ASP A 220 -1.27 -13.02 -1.95
C ASP A 220 -0.72 -11.68 -1.44
N THR A 221 -1.38 -11.12 -0.42
CA THR A 221 -0.92 -9.91 0.28
C THR A 221 -0.14 -10.23 1.56
N VAL A 222 0.08 -11.50 1.88
CA VAL A 222 0.63 -12.01 3.14
C VAL A 222 2.08 -12.44 3.00
N GLY A 223 2.38 -13.30 2.01
CA GLY A 223 3.72 -13.85 1.79
C GLY A 223 4.09 -14.98 2.77
N GLY A 224 5.38 -15.34 2.79
CA GLY A 224 5.86 -16.48 3.56
C GLY A 224 5.12 -17.76 3.19
N ASP A 225 4.79 -18.61 4.15
CA ASP A 225 4.08 -19.89 3.92
C ASP A 225 2.72 -19.73 3.22
N ASN A 226 2.16 -18.49 3.20
CA ASN A 226 0.91 -18.25 2.49
C ASN A 226 1.07 -18.28 0.97
N LEU A 227 2.26 -18.02 0.48
CA LEU A 227 2.54 -18.12 -0.97
C LEU A 227 2.40 -19.57 -1.46
N ASP A 228 2.84 -20.56 -0.66
CA ASP A 228 2.65 -21.99 -0.99
C ASP A 228 1.15 -22.36 -1.01
N ARG A 229 0.38 -21.82 -0.07
CA ARG A 229 -1.10 -21.97 -0.07
C ARG A 229 -1.75 -21.33 -1.28
N SER A 230 -1.17 -20.22 -1.76
CA SER A 230 -1.64 -19.55 -2.98
C SER A 230 -1.38 -20.40 -4.22
N PHE A 231 -0.24 -21.09 -4.30
CA PHE A 231 0.04 -22.06 -5.37
C PHE A 231 -0.93 -23.25 -5.31
N GLU A 232 -1.24 -23.75 -4.10
CA GLU A 232 -2.20 -24.82 -3.91
C GLU A 232 -3.61 -24.40 -4.32
N ALA A 233 -4.03 -23.18 -3.99
CA ALA A 233 -5.37 -22.66 -4.30
C ALA A 233 -5.59 -22.31 -5.79
N ALA A 234 -4.51 -22.05 -6.53
CA ALA A 234 -4.58 -21.67 -7.94
C ALA A 234 -5.02 -22.85 -8.84
N SER A 235 -5.79 -22.54 -9.88
CA SER A 235 -6.22 -23.51 -10.90
C SER A 235 -5.08 -23.85 -11.88
N LEU A 236 -5.29 -24.85 -12.73
CA LEU A 236 -4.41 -25.07 -13.88
C LEU A 236 -4.33 -23.81 -14.75
N ASN A 237 -3.11 -23.45 -15.16
CA ASN A 237 -2.80 -22.23 -15.91
C ASN A 237 -3.22 -20.93 -15.19
N GLY A 238 -3.44 -20.99 -13.86
CA GLY A 238 -3.82 -19.84 -13.05
C GLY A 238 -2.67 -18.86 -12.84
N THR A 239 -3.02 -17.68 -12.36
CA THR A 239 -2.05 -16.61 -12.03
C THR A 239 -2.02 -16.36 -10.53
N VAL A 240 -0.83 -16.32 -9.95
CA VAL A 240 -0.58 -15.90 -8.57
C VAL A 240 0.14 -14.56 -8.58
N LEU A 241 -0.43 -13.60 -7.88
CA LEU A 241 0.14 -12.27 -7.65
C LEU A 241 0.64 -12.22 -6.21
N THR A 242 1.84 -11.70 -5.96
CA THR A 242 2.34 -11.54 -4.58
C THR A 242 3.10 -10.24 -4.41
N ILE A 243 2.98 -9.65 -3.22
CA ILE A 243 3.69 -8.44 -2.80
C ILE A 243 4.77 -8.74 -1.75
N ALA A 244 4.96 -10.00 -1.37
CA ALA A 244 5.85 -10.41 -0.28
C ALA A 244 6.54 -11.76 -0.60
N ALA A 245 7.44 -11.75 -1.58
CA ALA A 245 8.13 -12.92 -2.11
C ALA A 245 9.57 -13.09 -1.59
N ARG A 246 9.92 -12.56 -0.40
CA ARG A 246 11.26 -12.71 0.19
C ARG A 246 11.34 -13.96 1.07
N SER A 247 11.16 -15.12 0.47
CA SER A 247 11.17 -16.43 1.10
C SER A 247 11.59 -17.49 0.09
N THR A 248 11.86 -18.71 0.56
CA THR A 248 12.25 -19.85 -0.29
C THR A 248 11.05 -20.79 -0.40
N HIS A 249 10.71 -21.20 -1.61
CA HIS A 249 9.54 -22.00 -1.92
C HIS A 249 9.87 -23.17 -2.83
N ASP A 250 9.11 -24.27 -2.71
CA ASP A 250 9.09 -25.33 -3.70
C ASP A 250 8.25 -24.88 -4.91
N LEU A 251 8.88 -24.81 -6.07
CA LEU A 251 8.22 -24.43 -7.31
C LEU A 251 7.52 -25.59 -8.04
N THR A 252 7.51 -26.79 -7.47
CA THR A 252 6.82 -27.96 -8.04
C THR A 252 5.35 -27.67 -8.37
N PRO A 253 4.57 -26.97 -7.51
CA PRO A 253 3.18 -26.62 -7.85
C PRO A 253 3.05 -25.68 -9.05
N LEU A 254 4.01 -24.75 -9.26
CA LEU A 254 4.03 -23.88 -10.42
C LEU A 254 4.23 -24.69 -11.70
N HIS A 255 5.17 -25.63 -11.66
CA HIS A 255 5.44 -26.51 -12.80
C HIS A 255 4.26 -27.41 -13.11
N SER A 256 3.73 -28.12 -12.09
CA SER A 256 2.67 -29.12 -12.27
C SER A 256 1.32 -28.54 -12.72
N LYS A 257 1.06 -27.27 -12.38
CA LYS A 257 -0.16 -26.55 -12.75
C LYS A 257 0.06 -25.50 -13.85
N SER A 258 1.29 -25.36 -14.36
CA SER A 258 1.66 -24.32 -15.36
C SER A 258 1.24 -22.91 -14.91
N LEU A 259 1.54 -22.54 -13.65
CA LEU A 259 1.13 -21.27 -13.08
C LEU A 259 2.01 -20.11 -13.58
N SER A 260 1.40 -18.92 -13.68
CA SER A 260 2.10 -17.65 -13.76
C SER A 260 2.28 -17.06 -12.36
N LEU A 261 3.50 -16.63 -12.01
CA LEU A 261 3.79 -15.91 -10.78
C LEU A 261 4.27 -14.50 -11.10
N HIS A 262 3.54 -13.49 -10.59
CA HIS A 262 3.97 -12.10 -10.66
C HIS A 262 4.29 -11.58 -9.27
N VAL A 263 5.48 -11.00 -9.12
CA VAL A 263 5.90 -10.30 -7.92
C VAL A 263 5.76 -8.80 -8.15
N ILE A 264 5.02 -8.14 -7.27
CA ILE A 264 4.77 -6.71 -7.35
C ILE A 264 5.61 -6.00 -6.28
N PHE A 265 6.42 -5.04 -6.69
CA PHE A 265 7.19 -4.17 -5.81
C PHE A 265 7.18 -2.74 -6.36
N MET A 266 6.13 -2.00 -6.04
CA MET A 266 5.82 -0.69 -6.60
C MET A 266 6.95 0.35 -6.41
N LEU A 267 7.79 0.19 -5.37
CA LEU A 267 8.90 1.12 -5.11
C LEU A 267 9.95 1.17 -6.23
N LEU A 268 10.07 0.12 -7.04
CA LEU A 268 11.00 0.14 -8.17
C LEU A 268 10.62 1.25 -9.17
N LYS A 269 9.32 1.44 -9.43
CA LYS A 269 8.85 2.54 -10.29
C LYS A 269 9.00 3.90 -9.63
N LEU A 270 8.75 4.01 -8.31
CA LEU A 270 8.96 5.26 -7.59
C LEU A 270 10.41 5.75 -7.71
N LEU A 271 11.36 4.83 -7.66
CA LEU A 271 12.80 5.13 -7.75
C LEU A 271 13.31 5.28 -9.20
N ASP A 272 12.50 4.97 -10.19
CA ASP A 272 12.77 5.12 -11.62
C ASP A 272 12.22 6.47 -12.12
N GLU A 273 13.12 7.41 -12.41
CA GLU A 273 12.75 8.77 -12.82
C GLU A 273 11.92 8.81 -14.11
N GLU A 274 12.12 7.84 -15.01
CA GLU A 274 11.41 7.79 -16.29
C GLU A 274 9.98 7.27 -16.15
N ASN A 275 9.71 6.38 -15.18
CA ASN A 275 8.44 5.66 -15.07
C ASN A 275 7.62 6.00 -13.81
N ARG A 276 8.15 6.80 -12.87
CA ARG A 276 7.45 7.12 -11.61
C ARG A 276 6.11 7.83 -11.82
N PHE A 277 5.91 8.53 -12.93
CA PHE A 277 4.65 9.22 -13.27
C PHE A 277 3.46 8.27 -13.34
N GLU A 278 3.68 6.97 -13.61
CA GLU A 278 2.62 5.96 -13.61
C GLU A 278 1.91 5.88 -12.23
N HIS A 279 2.61 6.20 -11.13
CA HIS A 279 2.00 6.27 -9.81
C HIS A 279 0.96 7.39 -9.69
N GLY A 280 1.26 8.57 -10.23
CA GLY A 280 0.30 9.66 -10.31
C GLY A 280 -0.91 9.29 -11.17
N ASP A 281 -0.70 8.60 -12.31
CA ASP A 281 -1.79 8.12 -13.17
C ASP A 281 -2.71 7.13 -12.43
N ILE A 282 -2.12 6.18 -11.71
CA ILE A 282 -2.87 5.23 -10.88
C ILE A 282 -3.67 5.97 -9.81
N LEU A 283 -3.06 6.92 -9.10
CA LEU A 283 -3.75 7.68 -8.06
C LEU A 283 -4.89 8.55 -8.63
N ARG A 284 -4.73 9.14 -9.81
CA ARG A 284 -5.82 9.84 -10.51
C ARG A 284 -7.00 8.92 -10.82
N ASN A 285 -6.74 7.68 -11.18
CA ASN A 285 -7.81 6.69 -11.37
C ASN A 285 -8.46 6.27 -10.05
N ILE A 286 -7.66 6.06 -9.00
CA ILE A 286 -8.17 5.76 -7.65
C ILE A 286 -9.03 6.92 -7.13
N THR A 287 -8.62 8.20 -7.35
CA THR A 287 -9.42 9.37 -7.02
C THR A 287 -10.84 9.27 -7.61
N LYS A 288 -10.96 8.93 -8.91
CA LYS A 288 -12.28 8.77 -9.55
C LYS A 288 -13.13 7.69 -8.88
N VAL A 289 -12.54 6.53 -8.56
CA VAL A 289 -13.26 5.41 -7.91
C VAL A 289 -13.76 5.82 -6.51
N ILE A 290 -12.97 6.63 -5.79
CA ILE A 290 -13.35 7.15 -4.47
C ILE A 290 -14.47 8.17 -4.59
N GLU A 291 -14.39 9.11 -5.53
CA GLU A 291 -15.40 10.14 -5.77
C GLU A 291 -16.74 9.56 -6.27
N GLU A 292 -16.70 8.40 -6.94
CA GLU A 292 -17.87 7.56 -7.24
C GLU A 292 -18.43 6.82 -6.01
N ASN A 293 -17.85 6.97 -4.83
CA ASN A 293 -18.19 6.24 -3.60
C ASN A 293 -18.09 4.70 -3.74
N ARG A 294 -17.16 4.23 -4.56
CA ARG A 294 -16.92 2.81 -4.83
C ARG A 294 -15.70 2.26 -4.10
N LEU A 295 -14.90 3.13 -3.49
CA LEU A 295 -13.75 2.78 -2.68
C LEU A 295 -13.67 3.72 -1.48
N LYS A 296 -13.43 3.16 -0.30
CA LYS A 296 -13.18 3.89 0.94
C LYS A 296 -11.99 3.27 1.67
N PRO A 297 -11.01 4.07 2.14
CA PRO A 297 -9.91 3.54 2.95
C PRO A 297 -10.44 3.07 4.32
N LEU A 298 -9.89 1.95 4.78
CA LEU A 298 -10.12 1.45 6.13
C LEU A 298 -9.01 1.96 7.04
N LEU A 299 -9.33 2.89 7.92
CA LEU A 299 -8.41 3.37 8.96
C LEU A 299 -8.52 2.54 10.23
N ASP A 300 -7.40 2.29 10.88
CA ASP A 300 -7.40 1.79 12.25
C ASP A 300 -8.03 2.84 13.19
N LYS A 301 -8.63 2.36 14.28
CA LYS A 301 -9.25 3.25 15.28
C LYS A 301 -8.23 4.11 16.03
N LYS A 302 -6.95 3.68 16.04
CA LYS A 302 -5.86 4.39 16.72
C LYS A 302 -5.12 5.27 15.73
N THR A 303 -5.11 6.58 16.01
CA THR A 303 -4.36 7.59 15.27
C THR A 303 -3.22 8.10 16.13
N PHE A 304 -2.09 8.46 15.51
CA PHE A 304 -0.88 8.93 16.17
C PHE A 304 -0.50 10.32 15.68
N SER A 305 0.26 11.07 16.47
CA SER A 305 0.98 12.25 16.01
C SER A 305 2.32 11.85 15.36
N PHE A 306 2.97 12.77 14.65
CA PHE A 306 4.30 12.52 14.09
C PHE A 306 5.33 12.19 15.18
N GLU A 307 5.24 12.81 16.35
CA GLU A 307 6.14 12.54 17.47
C GLU A 307 5.96 11.13 18.05
N GLU A 308 4.80 10.52 17.86
CA GLU A 308 4.47 9.16 18.28
C GLU A 308 4.79 8.10 17.20
N VAL A 309 5.59 8.45 16.19
CA VAL A 309 5.91 7.54 15.06
C VAL A 309 6.52 6.22 15.52
N GLY A 310 7.35 6.22 16.56
CA GLY A 310 7.90 4.98 17.15
C GLY A 310 6.80 4.04 17.61
N GLU A 311 5.82 4.56 18.38
CA GLU A 311 4.67 3.79 18.83
C GLU A 311 3.77 3.30 17.70
N ALA A 312 3.60 4.12 16.65
CA ALA A 312 2.83 3.73 15.48
C ALA A 312 3.46 2.53 14.73
N HIS A 313 4.80 2.52 14.64
CA HIS A 313 5.54 1.39 14.08
C HIS A 313 5.36 0.12 14.93
N GLU A 314 5.56 0.21 16.25
CA GLU A 314 5.35 -0.92 17.18
C GLU A 314 3.92 -1.45 17.14
N TYR A 315 2.94 -0.55 17.02
CA TYR A 315 1.54 -0.93 16.91
C TYR A 315 1.27 -1.74 15.65
N LEU A 316 1.83 -1.32 14.50
CA LEU A 316 1.70 -2.10 13.26
C LEU A 316 2.44 -3.45 13.37
N GLU A 317 3.66 -3.48 13.94
CA GLU A 317 4.46 -4.70 14.15
C GLU A 317 3.75 -5.70 15.07
N SER A 318 2.94 -5.23 16.03
CA SER A 318 2.16 -6.10 16.91
C SER A 318 1.07 -6.93 16.22
N GLY A 319 0.74 -6.63 14.96
CA GLY A 319 -0.32 -7.29 14.19
C GLY A 319 -1.75 -7.01 14.65
N LYS A 320 -1.94 -6.08 15.60
CA LYS A 320 -3.25 -5.69 16.15
C LYS A 320 -4.02 -4.76 15.23
N ALA A 321 -3.33 -4.04 14.35
CA ALA A 321 -3.93 -3.07 13.45
C ALA A 321 -4.94 -3.72 12.49
N VAL A 322 -6.05 -3.03 12.25
CA VAL A 322 -7.06 -3.37 11.24
C VAL A 322 -7.15 -2.22 10.25
N GLY A 323 -6.81 -2.47 8.99
CA GLY A 323 -6.67 -1.41 7.99
C GLY A 323 -5.34 -0.67 8.10
N LYS A 324 -5.37 0.66 7.96
CA LYS A 324 -4.18 1.53 7.89
C LYS A 324 -3.96 2.33 9.17
N VAL A 325 -2.73 2.32 9.66
CA VAL A 325 -2.27 3.17 10.77
C VAL A 325 -1.82 4.52 10.22
N VAL A 326 -2.42 5.60 10.68
CA VAL A 326 -2.21 6.97 10.19
C VAL A 326 -1.59 7.84 11.27
N LEU A 327 -0.71 8.74 10.85
CA LEU A 327 -0.12 9.77 11.69
C LEU A 327 -0.53 11.16 11.18
N VAL A 328 -0.87 12.04 12.12
CA VAL A 328 -1.32 13.42 11.83
C VAL A 328 -0.24 14.40 12.27
N ASN A 329 0.06 15.34 11.39
CA ASN A 329 0.94 16.45 11.71
C ASN A 329 0.23 17.45 12.63
N LYS A 330 0.79 17.68 13.81
CA LYS A 330 0.29 18.65 14.80
C LYS A 330 1.23 19.84 14.98
N TRP A 331 2.24 20.01 14.10
CA TRP A 331 3.19 21.10 14.14
C TRP A 331 2.67 22.37 13.48
#